data_f642f3f3a0ac94709e3abfdb01f3463d
#
_entry.id   f642f3f3a0ac94709e3abfdb01f3463d
#
_cell.length_a   1.000
_cell.length_b   1.000
_cell.length_c   1.000
_cell.angle_alpha   90.00
_cell.angle_beta   90.00
_cell.angle_gamma   90.00
#
_symmetry.space_group_name_H-M   'P 1'
#
loop_
_entity.id
_entity.type
_entity.pdbx_description
1 polymer ?
#
loop_
_entity_poly.entity_id
_entity_poly.type
_entity_poly.pdbx_seq_one_letter_code
_entity_poly.pdbx_strand_id
1 'polypeptide(L)'
;MEQNKNNPLTFDVICGDDKLIIDSINSYNKYYKTDFEVIEFIYDEVTFAKIKVTQYEISDIFALGCQFGGYIEFKRQRKEIDW
;
A
#
# COMPACT_ATOMS: atom_id res chain seq x y z
N MET A 1 10.96 11.75 16.88
CA MET A 1 11.19 10.33 16.87
C MET A 1 12.19 9.91 15.81
N GLU A 2 13.07 9.06 16.21
CA GLU A 2 14.12 8.60 15.31
C GLU A 2 13.55 7.67 14.25
N GLN A 3 13.89 7.93 13.04
CA GLN A 3 13.44 7.11 11.94
C GLN A 3 14.43 6.00 11.68
N ASN A 4 13.92 4.81 11.44
CA ASN A 4 14.76 3.66 11.28
C ASN A 4 15.00 3.39 9.80
N LYS A 5 15.77 4.24 9.18
CA LYS A 5 15.95 4.22 7.73
C LYS A 5 16.78 3.08 7.22
N ASN A 6 17.57 2.47 8.10
CA ASN A 6 18.51 1.44 7.65
C ASN A 6 17.94 0.04 7.74
N ASN A 7 16.76 -0.10 8.29
CA ASN A 7 16.14 -1.40 8.47
C ASN A 7 14.90 -1.49 7.61
N PRO A 8 14.98 -2.16 6.49
CA PRO A 8 13.79 -2.33 5.64
C PRO A 8 12.69 -3.00 6.42
N LEU A 9 11.49 -2.53 6.22
CA LEU A 9 10.30 -3.14 6.79
C LEU A 9 9.56 -3.87 5.70
N THR A 10 9.13 -5.08 5.99
CA THR A 10 8.36 -5.88 5.05
C THR A 10 7.08 -6.29 5.76
N PHE A 11 5.95 -6.15 5.08
CA PHE A 11 4.67 -6.52 5.66
C PHE A 11 3.70 -6.91 4.56
N ASP A 12 2.64 -7.61 4.94
CA ASP A 12 1.64 -8.08 4.01
C ASP A 12 0.34 -7.31 4.22
N VAL A 13 -0.33 -6.98 3.12
CA VAL A 13 -1.66 -6.39 3.20
C VAL A 13 -2.58 -7.19 2.29
N ILE A 14 -3.84 -7.27 2.69
CA ILE A 14 -4.86 -7.86 1.83
C ILE A 14 -5.22 -6.84 0.78
N CYS A 15 -5.24 -7.25 -0.47
CA CYS A 15 -5.67 -6.39 -1.55
C CYS A 15 -6.59 -7.19 -2.46
N GLY A 16 -7.57 -6.51 -3.04
CA GLY A 16 -8.50 -7.19 -3.92
C GLY A 16 -8.06 -7.15 -5.37
N ASP A 17 -7.15 -6.24 -5.69
CA ASP A 17 -6.74 -6.02 -7.07
C ASP A 17 -5.31 -5.54 -7.08
N ASP A 18 -4.46 -6.23 -7.85
CA ASP A 18 -3.03 -5.91 -7.93
C ASP A 18 -2.82 -4.46 -8.34
N LYS A 19 -3.57 -4.01 -9.33
CA LYS A 19 -3.37 -2.68 -9.87
C LYS A 19 -3.74 -1.60 -8.87
N LEU A 20 -4.78 -1.82 -8.08
CA LEU A 20 -5.20 -0.82 -7.12
C LEU A 20 -4.15 -0.56 -6.07
N ILE A 21 -3.53 -1.60 -5.54
CA ILE A 21 -2.50 -1.40 -4.51
C ILE A 21 -1.26 -0.75 -5.11
N ILE A 22 -0.90 -1.12 -6.32
CA ILE A 22 0.25 -0.53 -6.99
C ILE A 22 0.01 0.95 -7.24
N ASP A 23 -1.17 1.30 -7.74
CA ASP A 23 -1.49 2.70 -8.01
C ASP A 23 -1.50 3.51 -6.73
N SER A 24 -2.05 2.96 -5.66
CA SER A 24 -2.11 3.66 -4.38
C SER A 24 -0.70 3.90 -3.84
N ILE A 25 0.15 2.90 -3.93
CA ILE A 25 1.53 3.01 -3.44
C ILE A 25 2.30 4.03 -4.26
N ASN A 26 2.16 4.01 -5.58
CA ASN A 26 2.87 4.95 -6.42
C ASN A 26 2.44 6.39 -6.11
N SER A 27 1.16 6.58 -5.88
CA SER A 27 0.64 7.90 -5.53
C SER A 27 1.19 8.36 -4.19
N TYR A 28 1.20 7.48 -3.21
CA TYR A 28 1.71 7.82 -1.88
C TYR A 28 3.18 8.19 -1.94
N ASN A 29 3.97 7.37 -2.63
CA ASN A 29 5.41 7.62 -2.76
C ASN A 29 5.67 8.97 -3.38
N LYS A 30 4.87 9.32 -4.38
CA LYS A 30 5.06 10.57 -5.09
C LYS A 30 4.82 11.78 -4.18
N TYR A 31 3.80 11.72 -3.34
CA TYR A 31 3.45 12.86 -2.50
C TYR A 31 4.26 12.94 -1.22
N TYR A 32 4.69 11.81 -0.69
CA TYR A 32 5.31 11.79 0.64
C TYR A 32 6.76 11.35 0.61
N LYS A 33 7.30 11.11 -0.57
CA LYS A 33 8.71 10.78 -0.77
C LYS A 33 9.13 9.54 0.02
N THR A 34 8.25 8.57 0.04
CA THR A 34 8.55 7.26 0.59
C THR A 34 8.95 6.32 -0.53
N ASP A 35 9.37 5.11 -0.19
CA ASP A 35 9.79 4.14 -1.19
C ASP A 35 9.09 2.80 -1.02
N PHE A 36 7.80 2.83 -0.73
CA PHE A 36 7.02 1.60 -0.68
C PHE A 36 7.09 0.88 -2.02
N GLU A 37 7.17 -0.45 -1.95
CA GLU A 37 7.32 -1.25 -3.14
C GLU A 37 6.65 -2.59 -2.91
N VAL A 38 5.85 -3.04 -3.87
CA VAL A 38 5.29 -4.39 -3.82
C VAL A 38 6.35 -5.34 -4.37
N ILE A 39 6.80 -6.27 -3.54
CA ILE A 39 7.84 -7.20 -3.97
C ILE A 39 7.28 -8.56 -4.33
N GLU A 40 6.03 -8.83 -3.96
CA GLU A 40 5.45 -10.13 -4.25
C GLU A 40 3.95 -10.05 -4.06
N PHE A 41 3.21 -10.75 -4.90
CA PHE A 41 1.79 -10.99 -4.67
C PHE A 41 1.61 -12.45 -4.32
N ILE A 42 0.76 -12.72 -3.34
CA ILE A 42 0.45 -14.07 -2.90
C ILE A 42 -1.04 -14.27 -3.18
N TYR A 43 -1.33 -15.20 -4.08
CA TYR A 43 -2.70 -15.47 -4.51
C TYR A 43 -3.20 -16.71 -3.79
N ASP A 44 -4.14 -16.49 -2.91
CA ASP A 44 -4.77 -17.56 -2.16
C ASP A 44 -6.26 -17.28 -2.21
N GLU A 45 -7.01 -17.62 -1.16
CA GLU A 45 -8.43 -17.26 -1.13
C GLU A 45 -8.63 -15.77 -1.28
N VAL A 46 -7.71 -15.00 -0.73
CA VAL A 46 -7.63 -13.57 -1.00
C VAL A 46 -6.22 -13.28 -1.48
N THR A 47 -6.04 -12.14 -2.14
CA THR A 47 -4.73 -11.74 -2.61
C THR A 47 -4.05 -10.90 -1.55
N PHE A 48 -2.82 -11.23 -1.24
CA PHE A 48 -1.96 -10.44 -0.37
C PHE A 48 -0.86 -9.80 -1.20
N ALA A 49 -0.52 -8.58 -0.86
CA ALA A 49 0.65 -7.91 -1.42
C ALA A 49 1.71 -7.81 -0.34
N LYS A 50 2.90 -8.31 -0.62
CA LYS A 50 4.02 -8.16 0.29
C LYS A 50 4.73 -6.87 -0.08
N ILE A 51 4.83 -5.96 0.88
CA ILE A 51 5.32 -4.61 0.65
C ILE A 51 6.59 -4.39 1.45
N LYS A 52 7.56 -3.77 0.80
CA LYS A 52 8.82 -3.42 1.44
C LYS A 52 8.97 -1.91 1.42
N VAL A 53 9.50 -1.35 2.48
CA VAL A 53 9.78 0.07 2.57
C VAL A 53 11.05 0.30 3.38
N THR A 54 11.85 1.27 2.98
CA THR A 54 13.07 1.60 3.71
C THR A 54 13.05 3.02 4.23
N GLN A 55 12.43 3.96 3.52
CA GLN A 55 12.37 5.35 3.96
C GLN A 55 10.95 5.66 4.40
N TYR A 56 10.73 5.62 5.70
CA TYR A 56 9.38 5.75 6.23
C TYR A 56 9.42 6.21 7.67
N GLU A 57 8.29 6.73 8.12
CA GLU A 57 7.97 6.84 9.54
C GLU A 57 6.82 5.90 9.82
N ILE A 58 6.66 5.53 11.08
CA ILE A 58 5.58 4.60 11.42
C ILE A 58 4.23 5.14 10.95
N SER A 59 4.05 6.45 11.07
CA SER A 59 2.78 7.05 10.63
C SER A 59 2.54 6.87 9.14
N ASP A 60 3.58 6.69 8.33
CA ASP A 60 3.41 6.46 6.89
C ASP A 60 2.70 5.16 6.63
N ILE A 61 2.99 4.13 7.42
CA ILE A 61 2.35 2.82 7.23
C ILE A 61 0.85 2.96 7.44
N PHE A 62 0.46 3.63 8.51
CA PHE A 62 -0.95 3.80 8.81
C PHE A 62 -1.63 4.69 7.78
N ALA A 63 -0.95 5.76 7.37
CA ALA A 63 -1.52 6.68 6.39
C ALA A 63 -1.70 6.02 5.04
N LEU A 64 -0.75 5.18 4.63
CA LEU A 64 -0.88 4.45 3.38
C LEU A 64 -2.11 3.54 3.41
N GLY A 65 -2.33 2.86 4.55
CA GLY A 65 -3.50 2.01 4.68
C GLY A 65 -4.79 2.78 4.57
N CYS A 66 -4.85 3.95 5.21
CA CYS A 66 -6.03 4.81 5.11
C CYS A 66 -6.26 5.28 3.68
N GLN A 67 -5.20 5.66 3.00
CA GLN A 67 -5.32 6.11 1.61
C GLN A 67 -5.81 4.99 0.72
N PHE A 68 -5.30 3.78 0.91
CA PHE A 68 -5.70 2.65 0.10
C PHE A 68 -7.19 2.35 0.30
N GLY A 69 -7.64 2.38 1.55
CA GLY A 69 -9.06 2.16 1.85
C GLY A 69 -9.94 3.20 1.19
N GLY A 70 -9.53 4.47 1.25
CA GLY A 70 -10.28 5.54 0.60
C GLY A 70 -10.31 5.41 -0.91
N TYR A 71 -9.20 4.97 -1.49
CA TYR A 71 -9.11 4.78 -2.93
C TYR A 71 -10.07 3.69 -3.39
N ILE A 72 -10.13 2.59 -2.65
CA ILE A 72 -11.06 1.51 -2.96
C ILE A 72 -12.48 1.98 -2.89
N GLU A 73 -12.83 2.73 -1.84
CA GLU A 73 -14.19 3.22 -1.68
C GLU A 73 -14.56 4.17 -2.81
N PHE A 74 -13.64 5.02 -3.21
CA PHE A 74 -13.87 5.93 -4.32
C PHE A 74 -14.17 5.16 -5.60
N LYS A 75 -13.38 4.13 -5.90
CA LYS A 75 -13.61 3.32 -7.09
C LYS A 75 -14.93 2.58 -7.02
N ARG A 76 -15.30 2.11 -5.84
CA ARG A 76 -16.57 1.39 -5.68
C ARG A 76 -17.75 2.32 -5.94
N GLN A 77 -17.68 3.54 -5.44
CA GLN A 77 -18.75 4.50 -5.65
C GLN A 77 -18.87 4.89 -7.11
N ARG A 78 -17.80 4.86 -7.84
CA ARG A 78 -17.82 5.13 -9.27
C ARG A 78 -18.16 3.90 -10.08
N LYS A 79 -18.37 2.78 -9.43
CA LYS A 79 -18.75 1.51 -10.07
C LYS A 79 -17.64 0.99 -10.98
N GLU A 80 -16.41 1.34 -10.68
CA GLU A 80 -15.26 0.82 -11.40
C GLU A 80 -14.84 -0.54 -10.87
N ILE A 81 -15.27 -0.88 -9.67
CA ILE A 81 -15.10 -2.20 -9.08
C ILE A 81 -16.41 -2.57 -8.43
N ASP A 82 -16.61 -3.86 -8.21
CA ASP A 82 -17.86 -4.34 -7.64
C ASP A 82 -17.65 -5.20 -6.39
N TRP A 83 -16.57 -4.94 -5.67
CA TRP A 83 -16.28 -5.66 -4.41
C TRP A 83 -15.99 -4.73 -3.24
#